data_9fc009ea5494eda7f8d6432bd85b1393
#
_entry.id   9fc009ea5494eda7f8d6432bd85b1393
#
_cell.length_a   1.000
_cell.length_b   1.000
_cell.length_c   1.000
_cell.angle_alpha   90.00
_cell.angle_beta   90.00
_cell.angle_gamma   90.00
#
_symmetry.space_group_name_H-M   'P 1'
#
loop_
_entity.id
_entity.type
_entity.pdbx_description
1 polymer ?
#
loop_
_entity_poly.entity_id
_entity_poly.type
_entity_poly.pdbx_seq_one_letter_code
_entity_poly.pdbx_strand_id
1 'polypeptide(L)'
;MEKITLWFAALAGIIVMIVPQGCVGTAGTGGAQCAKPTLTPSDASNAITSVTVKIATGTQGAYLRYTLDGSTPTGGSSGNGTEITASSGTVLIEFGVGPTGTSLKAVAYKEGLTDSPIAVGNYVYQSPY
;
A
#
# COMPACT_ATOMS: atom_id res chain seq x y z
N MET A 1 -44.34 -12.79 19.13
CA MET A 1 -43.72 -12.72 19.28
C MET A 1 -42.70 -13.03 18.85
N GLU A 2 -42.30 -13.32 18.69
CA GLU A 2 -41.37 -13.76 18.36
C GLU A 2 -40.88 -13.33 17.24
N LYS A 3 -41.19 -13.02 16.64
CA LYS A 3 -40.85 -12.74 15.63
C LYS A 3 -40.02 -11.76 15.65
N ILE A 4 -39.87 -11.25 16.06
CA ILE A 4 -39.22 -10.31 16.16
C ILE A 4 -38.00 -10.46 16.17
N THR A 5 -37.75 -11.03 16.55
CA THR A 5 -36.64 -11.24 16.75
C THR A 5 -35.91 -11.40 15.71
N LEU A 6 -36.22 -11.85 15.11
CA LEU A 6 -35.53 -12.17 14.23
C LEU A 6 -34.96 -11.19 13.63
N TRP A 7 -35.26 -10.56 13.52
CA TRP A 7 -34.80 -9.70 12.97
C TRP A 7 -33.68 -9.26 13.31
N PHE A 8 -33.36 -9.38 13.96
CA PHE A 8 -32.36 -9.05 14.33
C PHE A 8 -31.41 -9.55 13.73
N ALA A 9 -31.57 -10.18 13.72
CA ALA A 9 -30.77 -10.96 13.15
C ALA A 9 -30.34 -10.23 12.04
N ALA A 10 -31.10 -10.06 11.47
CA ALA A 10 -30.77 -9.47 10.43
C ALA A 10 -29.83 -8.47 10.61
N LEU A 11 -30.01 -8.03 11.20
CA LEU A 11 -29.25 -7.17 11.35
C LEU A 11 -28.08 -7.43 11.41
N ALA A 12 -28.05 -8.07 11.81
CA ALA A 12 -26.88 -8.43 12.07
C ALA A 12 -26.24 -8.42 10.88
N GLY A 13 -26.72 -8.95 10.23
CA GLY A 13 -26.01 -9.12 9.21
C GLY A 13 -25.45 -7.95 8.88
N ILE A 14 -25.76 -7.44 9.04
CA ILE A 14 -25.32 -6.46 8.71
C ILE A 14 -24.16 -6.24 8.88
N ILE A 15 -23.97 -6.40 9.38
CA ILE A 15 -22.97 -6.19 9.69
C ILE A 15 -22.07 -6.42 8.97
N VAL A 16 -22.06 -6.90 8.68
CA VAL A 16 -21.26 -7.26 8.11
C VAL A 16 -20.83 -6.57 7.27
N MET A 17 -21.29 -6.13 6.88
CA MET A 17 -20.91 -5.55 6.12
C MET A 17 -19.92 -4.94 6.43
N ILE A 18 -19.63 -5.10 7.05
CA ILE A 18 -18.82 -4.63 7.54
C ILE A 18 -17.79 -4.74 6.89
N VAL A 19 -17.79 -4.89 6.58
CA VAL A 19 -17.05 -5.10 6.20
C VAL A 19 -16.23 -4.91 5.41
N PRO A 20 -15.92 -5.19 5.14
CA PRO A 20 -15.08 -5.35 4.29
C PRO A 20 -14.40 -4.29 3.87
N GLN A 21 -14.29 -3.75 4.21
CA GLN A 21 -13.84 -2.80 3.85
C GLN A 21 -12.53 -2.60 3.68
N GLY A 22 -11.85 -2.96 2.99
CA GLY A 22 -10.62 -2.58 2.72
C GLY A 22 -9.46 -3.18 3.37
N CYS A 23 -9.53 -3.68 4.45
CA CYS A 23 -8.42 -4.34 5.05
C CYS A 23 -8.67 -5.77 5.09
N VAL A 24 -7.61 -6.48 4.89
CA VAL A 24 -7.72 -7.85 4.96
C VAL A 24 -7.51 -8.24 6.31
N GLY A 25 -8.45 -8.43 6.98
CA GLY A 25 -8.27 -8.88 8.28
C GLY A 25 -7.93 -10.30 8.26
N THR A 26 -6.87 -10.67 8.80
CA THR A 26 -6.64 -11.99 9.04
C THR A 26 -7.34 -12.28 10.23
N ALA A 27 -8.15 -13.08 10.18
CA ALA A 27 -8.79 -13.48 11.37
C ALA A 27 -7.80 -13.71 12.39
N GLY A 28 -8.03 -13.57 13.50
CA GLY A 28 -7.11 -13.93 14.46
C GLY A 28 -6.88 -12.87 15.40
N THR A 29 -5.73 -12.88 15.93
CA THR A 29 -5.49 -12.10 17.07
C THR A 29 -5.07 -10.72 16.76
N GLY A 30 -4.61 -10.48 15.60
CA GLY A 30 -4.14 -9.15 15.30
C GLY A 30 -5.30 -8.29 14.91
N GLY A 31 -5.15 -7.05 14.95
CA GLY A 31 -6.10 -6.14 14.37
C GLY A 31 -6.10 -6.29 12.87
N ALA A 32 -7.03 -5.65 12.23
CA ALA A 32 -7.05 -5.62 10.79
C ALA A 32 -5.78 -4.94 10.29
N GLN A 33 -5.29 -5.39 9.17
CA GLN A 33 -4.06 -4.89 8.60
C GLN A 33 -4.35 -4.32 7.22
N CYS A 34 -3.64 -3.27 6.88
CA CYS A 34 -3.77 -2.68 5.57
C CYS A 34 -3.23 -3.62 4.49
N ALA A 35 -3.84 -3.57 3.33
CA ALA A 35 -3.41 -4.38 2.21
C ALA A 35 -2.07 -3.91 1.69
N LYS A 36 -1.21 -4.87 1.36
CA LYS A 36 0.10 -4.56 0.83
C LYS A 36 -0.04 -3.75 -0.45
N PRO A 37 0.72 -2.67 -0.61
CA PRO A 37 0.65 -1.89 -1.84
C PRO A 37 1.12 -2.68 -3.04
N THR A 38 0.59 -2.36 -4.20
CA THR A 38 1.07 -2.89 -5.47
C THR A 38 1.85 -1.79 -6.18
N LEU A 39 2.88 -2.21 -6.86
CA LEU A 39 3.73 -1.33 -7.66
C LEU A 39 3.54 -1.68 -9.13
N THR A 40 3.34 -0.69 -9.97
CA THR A 40 3.17 -0.93 -11.41
C THR A 40 4.01 0.08 -12.18
N PRO A 41 5.02 -0.39 -12.86
CA PRO A 41 5.51 -1.75 -12.94
C PRO A 41 6.12 -2.20 -11.61
N SER A 42 6.12 -3.51 -11.37
CA SER A 42 6.67 -4.02 -10.11
C SER A 42 8.19 -3.88 -10.05
N ASP A 43 8.81 -3.80 -11.21
CA ASP A 43 10.23 -3.55 -11.34
C ASP A 43 10.47 -3.14 -12.78
N ALA A 44 11.65 -2.63 -13.06
CA ALA A 44 12.02 -2.27 -14.42
C ALA A 44 13.53 -2.32 -14.54
N SER A 45 13.98 -2.99 -15.55
CA SER A 45 15.40 -3.12 -15.80
C SER A 45 15.83 -2.52 -17.12
N ASN A 46 14.91 -1.84 -17.81
CA ASN A 46 15.24 -1.26 -19.10
C ASN A 46 14.90 0.22 -19.16
N ALA A 47 14.84 0.86 -18.04
CA ALA A 47 14.53 2.28 -18.03
C ALA A 47 15.74 3.05 -18.51
N ILE A 48 15.51 4.00 -19.39
CA ILE A 48 16.61 4.73 -19.98
C ILE A 48 16.93 5.97 -19.17
N THR A 49 15.95 6.72 -18.80
CA THR A 49 16.18 7.95 -18.04
C THR A 49 15.31 8.03 -16.80
N SER A 50 14.12 7.47 -16.86
CA SER A 50 13.20 7.53 -15.74
C SER A 50 12.13 6.47 -15.87
N VAL A 51 11.47 6.18 -14.78
CA VAL A 51 10.33 5.28 -14.78
C VAL A 51 9.27 5.85 -13.84
N THR A 52 8.03 5.84 -14.27
CA THR A 52 6.90 6.26 -13.44
C THR A 52 6.26 5.02 -12.87
N VAL A 53 6.24 4.95 -11.55
CA VAL A 53 5.69 3.81 -10.84
C VAL A 53 4.39 4.24 -10.18
N LYS A 54 3.34 3.49 -10.45
CA LYS A 54 2.08 3.69 -9.75
C LYS A 54 2.07 2.81 -8.49
N ILE A 55 1.75 3.41 -7.36
CA ILE A 55 1.63 2.70 -6.09
C ILE A 55 0.15 2.75 -5.69
N ALA A 56 -0.41 1.63 -5.32
CA ALA A 56 -1.81 1.58 -4.91
C ALA A 56 -2.01 0.50 -3.87
N THR A 57 -2.96 0.74 -2.95
CA THR A 57 -3.35 -0.26 -1.97
C THR A 57 -4.84 -0.51 -2.09
N GLY A 58 -5.27 -1.73 -1.76
CA GLY A 58 -6.68 -2.06 -1.74
C GLY A 58 -7.42 -1.54 -0.53
N THR A 59 -6.72 -0.97 0.45
CA THR A 59 -7.37 -0.47 1.64
C THR A 59 -7.92 0.93 1.38
N GLN A 60 -9.23 1.03 1.37
CA GLN A 60 -9.85 2.33 1.13
C GLN A 60 -9.57 3.28 2.27
N GLY A 61 -9.26 4.52 1.93
CA GLY A 61 -8.96 5.54 2.91
C GLY A 61 -7.62 5.39 3.58
N ALA A 62 -6.79 4.49 3.11
CA ALA A 62 -5.43 4.38 3.61
C ALA A 62 -4.54 5.37 2.89
N TYR A 63 -3.46 5.73 3.55
CA TYR A 63 -2.41 6.53 2.97
C TYR A 63 -1.25 5.63 2.61
N LEU A 64 -0.39 6.12 1.77
CA LEU A 64 0.80 5.39 1.35
C LEU A 64 2.03 6.19 1.75
N ARG A 65 3.11 5.49 2.00
CA ARG A 65 4.39 6.14 2.26
C ARG A 65 5.47 5.33 1.56
N TYR A 66 6.43 6.00 0.97
CA TYR A 66 7.44 5.30 0.19
C TYR A 66 8.82 5.90 0.42
N THR A 67 9.84 5.11 0.12
CA THR A 67 11.24 5.55 0.15
C THR A 67 11.91 5.12 -1.15
N LEU A 68 12.93 5.87 -1.53
CA LEU A 68 13.73 5.55 -2.74
C LEU A 68 15.19 5.32 -2.40
N ASP A 69 15.53 5.39 -1.11
CA ASP A 69 16.91 5.26 -0.65
C ASP A 69 17.19 3.92 0.00
N GLY A 70 16.25 2.99 -0.12
CA GLY A 70 16.40 1.68 0.48
C GLY A 70 15.99 1.60 1.93
N SER A 71 15.69 2.70 2.57
CA SER A 71 15.24 2.67 3.97
C SER A 71 13.83 2.08 4.03
N THR A 72 13.42 1.69 5.23
CA THR A 72 12.10 1.08 5.40
C THR A 72 11.08 2.17 5.68
N PRO A 73 10.05 2.31 4.85
CA PRO A 73 8.99 3.28 5.15
C PRO A 73 8.14 2.77 6.31
N THR A 74 7.64 3.67 7.11
CA THR A 74 6.75 3.35 8.23
C THR A 74 5.53 4.24 8.19
N GLY A 75 4.40 3.74 8.67
CA GLY A 75 3.18 4.52 8.66
C GLY A 75 3.12 5.52 9.80
N GLY A 76 2.00 6.22 9.88
CA GLY A 76 1.76 7.20 10.92
C GLY A 76 2.26 8.58 10.55
N SER A 77 1.86 9.55 11.36
CA SER A 77 2.14 10.95 11.06
C SER A 77 3.63 11.29 11.12
N SER A 78 4.39 10.50 11.85
CA SER A 78 5.83 10.71 11.95
C SER A 78 6.61 9.62 11.26
N GLY A 79 5.99 8.92 10.34
CA GLY A 79 6.63 7.79 9.69
C GLY A 79 7.76 8.20 8.77
N ASN A 80 8.60 7.23 8.46
CA ASN A 80 9.72 7.44 7.56
C ASN A 80 9.26 7.35 6.11
N GLY A 81 9.73 8.25 5.28
CA GLY A 81 9.45 8.23 3.85
C GLY A 81 8.54 9.36 3.42
N THR A 82 8.27 9.41 2.13
CA THR A 82 7.40 10.43 1.54
C THR A 82 5.97 9.93 1.54
N GLU A 83 5.06 10.76 1.98
CA GLU A 83 3.67 10.38 2.11
C GLU A 83 2.87 10.69 0.86
N ILE A 84 1.96 9.77 0.51
CA ILE A 84 0.93 10.00 -0.50
C ILE A 84 -0.39 9.96 0.25
N THR A 85 -1.09 11.09 0.31
CA THR A 85 -2.31 11.21 1.10
C THR A 85 -3.52 10.64 0.34
N ALA A 86 -3.34 9.48 -0.23
CA ALA A 86 -4.38 8.79 -0.99
C ALA A 86 -4.02 7.32 -1.05
N SER A 87 -4.99 6.50 -1.39
CA SER A 87 -4.78 5.06 -1.51
C SER A 87 -4.08 4.69 -2.82
N SER A 88 -3.76 5.66 -3.65
CA SER A 88 -2.94 5.42 -4.85
C SER A 88 -2.25 6.71 -5.26
N GLY A 89 -1.12 6.57 -5.92
CA GLY A 89 -0.38 7.70 -6.42
C GLY A 89 0.70 7.23 -7.37
N THR A 90 1.45 8.17 -7.92
CA THR A 90 2.53 7.86 -8.85
C THR A 90 3.81 8.49 -8.34
N VAL A 91 4.92 7.79 -8.59
CA VAL A 91 6.24 8.25 -8.21
C VAL A 91 7.11 8.20 -9.44
N LEU A 92 7.77 9.31 -9.73
CA LEU A 92 8.73 9.36 -10.84
C LEU A 92 10.10 9.04 -10.27
N ILE A 93 10.74 8.04 -10.83
CA ILE A 93 12.10 7.67 -10.46
C ILE A 93 12.99 8.09 -11.63
N GLU A 94 13.88 9.05 -11.37
CA GLU A 94 14.80 9.51 -12.39
C GLU A 94 16.17 8.93 -12.11
N PHE A 95 16.79 8.45 -13.16
CA PHE A 95 18.11 7.88 -13.05
C PHE A 95 19.12 8.91 -13.53
N GLY A 96 20.19 9.06 -12.77
CA GLY A 96 21.27 9.91 -13.19
C GLY A 96 22.07 9.22 -14.27
N VAL A 97 23.18 9.83 -14.62
CA VAL A 97 24.07 9.25 -15.61
C VAL A 97 24.88 8.14 -14.95
N GLY A 98 24.81 6.97 -15.54
CA GLY A 98 25.58 5.83 -15.06
C GLY A 98 24.69 4.69 -14.62
N PRO A 99 25.28 3.54 -14.37
CA PRO A 99 24.52 2.37 -13.96
C PRO A 99 24.07 2.53 -12.51
N THR A 100 22.88 3.01 -12.33
CA THR A 100 22.33 3.20 -11.01
C THR A 100 21.01 2.46 -10.92
N GLY A 101 20.70 2.02 -9.72
CA GLY A 101 19.44 1.36 -9.44
C GLY A 101 18.81 2.00 -8.22
N THR A 102 17.49 1.99 -8.21
CA THR A 102 16.73 2.53 -7.12
C THR A 102 15.80 1.45 -6.58
N SER A 103 15.81 1.29 -5.28
CA SER A 103 14.90 0.37 -4.63
C SER A 103 13.76 1.19 -4.04
N LEU A 104 12.57 1.01 -4.59
CA LEU A 104 11.37 1.67 -4.09
C LEU A 104 10.72 0.75 -3.08
N LYS A 105 10.50 1.24 -1.89
CA LYS A 105 9.76 0.53 -0.86
C LYS A 105 8.51 1.32 -0.52
N ALA A 106 7.41 0.63 -0.30
CA ALA A 106 6.15 1.31 0.00
C ALA A 106 5.37 0.56 1.06
N VAL A 107 4.65 1.30 1.87
CA VAL A 107 3.80 0.76 2.92
C VAL A 107 2.48 1.51 2.87
N ALA A 108 1.40 0.81 3.18
CA ALA A 108 0.09 1.44 3.35
C ALA A 108 -0.21 1.51 4.84
N TYR A 109 -0.80 2.59 5.28
CA TYR A 109 -1.17 2.74 6.67
C TYR A 109 -2.50 3.48 6.80
N LYS A 110 -3.18 3.22 7.89
CA LYS A 110 -4.45 3.88 8.19
C LYS A 110 -4.66 3.84 9.70
N GLU A 111 -5.16 4.92 10.24
CA GLU A 111 -5.37 4.99 11.66
C GLU A 111 -6.31 3.87 12.11
N GLY A 112 -5.97 3.22 13.18
CA GLY A 112 -6.77 2.11 13.69
C GLY A 112 -6.43 0.76 13.08
N LEU A 113 -5.53 0.73 12.12
CA LEU A 113 -5.13 -0.52 11.46
C LEU A 113 -3.63 -0.69 11.56
N THR A 114 -3.21 -1.94 11.41
CA THR A 114 -1.77 -2.22 11.38
C THR A 114 -1.23 -1.89 10.00
N ASP A 115 -0.02 -1.38 9.96
CA ASP A 115 0.63 -1.07 8.69
C ASP A 115 0.71 -2.31 7.81
N SER A 116 0.69 -2.11 6.53
CA SER A 116 0.76 -3.21 5.58
C SER A 116 2.16 -3.82 5.54
N PRO A 117 2.29 -5.01 4.96
CA PRO A 117 3.62 -5.48 4.58
C PRO A 117 4.24 -4.52 3.57
N ILE A 118 5.56 -4.52 3.54
CA ILE A 118 6.30 -3.62 2.65
C ILE A 118 6.28 -4.17 1.23
N ALA A 119 5.97 -3.31 0.28
CA ALA A 119 6.11 -3.62 -1.13
C ALA A 119 7.49 -3.13 -1.58
N VAL A 120 8.19 -3.93 -2.38
CA VAL A 120 9.53 -3.59 -2.83
C VAL A 120 9.57 -3.75 -4.35
N GLY A 121 10.12 -2.76 -5.02
CA GLY A 121 10.38 -2.82 -6.45
C GLY A 121 11.78 -2.32 -6.72
N ASN A 122 12.46 -2.96 -7.66
CA ASN A 122 13.81 -2.57 -8.01
C ASN A 122 13.82 -2.05 -9.45
N TYR A 123 14.33 -0.86 -9.62
CA TYR A 123 14.33 -0.18 -10.89
C TYR A 123 15.77 0.16 -11.27
N VAL A 124 16.21 -0.34 -12.40
CA VAL A 124 17.60 -0.28 -12.76
C VAL A 124 17.74 0.44 -14.11
N TYR A 125 18.66 1.36 -14.13
CA TYR A 125 19.01 2.05 -15.37
C TYR A 125 19.82 1.11 -16.23
N GLN A 126 19.46 1.05 -17.50
CA GLN A 126 20.21 0.28 -18.46
C GLN A 126 20.75 1.23 -19.52
N SER A 127 22.04 1.27 -19.61
CA SER A 127 22.67 2.07 -20.65
C SER A 127 22.32 1.48 -22.01
N PRO A 128 22.01 2.28 -22.96
CA PRO A 128 21.75 1.77 -24.31
C PRO A 128 23.02 1.35 -25.06
N TYR A 129 24.19 1.47 -24.45
CA TYR A 129 25.45 1.09 -25.10
C TYR A 129 26.17 0.00 -24.32
#